data_6ebc233857cfa96acfc44163b1e6a066
#
_entry.id   6ebc233857cfa96acfc44163b1e6a066
#
_cell.length_a   1.000
_cell.length_b   1.000
_cell.length_c   1.000
_cell.angle_alpha   90.00
_cell.angle_beta   90.00
_cell.angle_gamma   90.00
#
_symmetry.space_group_name_H-M   'P 1'
#
loop_
_entity.id
_entity.type
_entity.pdbx_description
1 polymer ?
#
loop_
_entity_poly.entity_id
_entity_poly.type
_entity_poly.pdbx_seq_one_letter_code
_entity_poly.pdbx_strand_id
1 'polypeptide(L)'
;MNNYFTSTIFRKGLASLSGLFLITFLIGHLLGNLQLFIPGIEGQTQFNKYALFMTTNPIVKVLSIITYSAISLHVLITLFLVIQSKRARPVQYAVPSGKDSSNWSSRNMAVLGTILLFFLIVHLKSFWYEMHFGEMPYQYLADGTKIKDLYLITTTAFQ
;
A
#
# COMPACT_ATOMS: atom_id res chain seq x y z
N MET A 1 -14.36 -3.34 -34.57
CA MET A 1 -14.85 -3.21 -33.19
C MET A 1 -13.74 -2.59 -32.35
N ASN A 2 -13.89 -1.33 -31.95
CA ASN A 2 -12.92 -0.68 -31.07
C ASN A 2 -13.05 -1.33 -29.68
N ASN A 3 -12.04 -2.10 -29.28
CA ASN A 3 -12.03 -2.71 -27.96
C ASN A 3 -11.84 -1.60 -26.92
N TYR A 4 -12.90 -1.16 -26.26
CA TYR A 4 -12.91 -0.18 -25.18
C TYR A 4 -11.84 -0.51 -24.13
N PHE A 5 -11.68 -1.79 -23.80
CA PHE A 5 -10.71 -2.29 -22.80
C PHE A 5 -9.24 -2.07 -23.19
N THR A 6 -8.93 -1.83 -24.47
CA THR A 6 -7.56 -1.56 -24.93
C THR A 6 -7.27 -0.07 -25.06
N SER A 7 -8.26 0.80 -24.86
CA SER A 7 -8.09 2.24 -25.00
C SER A 7 -7.21 2.81 -23.88
N THR A 8 -6.38 3.78 -24.20
CA THR A 8 -5.53 4.50 -23.23
C THR A 8 -6.38 5.22 -22.18
N ILE A 9 -7.55 5.71 -22.56
CA ILE A 9 -8.48 6.40 -21.65
C ILE A 9 -9.01 5.43 -20.59
N PHE A 10 -9.45 4.24 -21.00
CA PHE A 10 -9.91 3.20 -20.08
C PHE A 10 -8.82 2.80 -19.07
N ARG A 11 -7.59 2.57 -19.55
CA ARG A 11 -6.44 2.25 -18.66
C ARG A 11 -6.11 3.37 -17.69
N LYS A 12 -6.17 4.63 -18.12
CA LYS A 12 -6.00 5.79 -17.23
C LYS A 12 -7.12 5.87 -16.19
N GLY A 13 -8.35 5.58 -16.58
CA GLY A 13 -9.49 5.50 -15.66
C GLY A 13 -9.30 4.42 -14.59
N LEU A 14 -8.88 3.21 -15.00
CA LEU A 14 -8.57 2.13 -14.03
C LEU A 14 -7.40 2.50 -13.10
N ALA A 15 -6.34 3.11 -13.61
CA ALA A 15 -5.23 3.58 -12.78
C ALA A 15 -5.67 4.63 -11.77
N SER A 16 -6.54 5.57 -12.17
CA SER A 16 -7.10 6.59 -11.26
C SER A 16 -8.00 5.97 -10.20
N LEU A 17 -8.90 5.07 -10.59
CA LEU A 17 -9.84 4.43 -9.66
C LEU A 17 -9.13 3.55 -8.65
N SER A 18 -8.19 2.71 -9.11
CA SER A 18 -7.36 1.90 -8.20
C SER A 18 -6.50 2.76 -7.29
N GLY A 19 -5.92 3.86 -7.78
CA GLY A 19 -5.18 4.81 -6.96
C GLY A 19 -6.03 5.48 -5.88
N LEU A 20 -7.25 5.89 -6.22
CA LEU A 20 -8.19 6.47 -5.25
C LEU A 20 -8.56 5.46 -4.14
N PHE A 21 -8.82 4.21 -4.51
CA PHE A 21 -9.07 3.14 -3.55
C PHE A 21 -7.86 2.95 -2.61
N LEU A 22 -6.64 2.92 -3.17
CA LEU A 22 -5.42 2.77 -2.37
C LEU A 22 -5.20 3.93 -1.40
N ILE A 23 -5.50 5.19 -1.80
CA ILE A 23 -5.43 6.35 -0.90
C ILE A 23 -6.43 6.18 0.25
N THR A 24 -7.65 5.77 -0.04
CA THR A 24 -8.68 5.52 0.99
C THR A 24 -8.24 4.41 1.95
N PHE A 25 -7.66 3.33 1.42
CA PHE A 25 -7.07 2.27 2.23
C PHE A 25 -5.95 2.79 3.14
N LEU A 26 -5.03 3.64 2.61
CA LEU A 26 -3.93 4.21 3.41
C LEU A 26 -4.42 5.05 4.59
N ILE A 27 -5.51 5.79 4.43
CA ILE A 27 -6.11 6.55 5.54
C ILE A 27 -6.56 5.59 6.65
N GLY A 28 -7.31 4.54 6.31
CA GLY A 28 -7.74 3.53 7.28
C GLY A 28 -6.57 2.78 7.92
N HIS A 29 -5.56 2.44 7.12
CA HIS A 29 -4.33 1.79 7.56
C HIS A 29 -3.56 2.68 8.57
N LEU A 30 -3.40 3.97 8.28
CA LEU A 30 -2.77 4.92 9.19
C LEU A 30 -3.55 5.00 10.51
N LEU A 31 -4.87 5.20 10.45
CA LEU A 31 -5.70 5.32 11.64
C LEU A 31 -5.60 4.07 12.53
N GLY A 32 -5.61 2.88 11.95
CA GLY A 32 -5.40 1.63 12.70
C GLY A 32 -4.04 1.54 13.37
N ASN A 33 -2.99 2.06 12.74
CA ASN A 33 -1.63 2.04 13.28
C ASN A 33 -1.34 3.15 14.29
N LEU A 34 -2.19 4.19 14.43
CA LEU A 34 -2.02 5.21 15.47
C LEU A 34 -2.08 4.61 16.90
N GLN A 35 -2.66 3.43 17.08
CA GLN A 35 -2.65 2.71 18.36
C GLN A 35 -1.23 2.35 18.83
N LEU A 36 -0.24 2.29 17.94
CA LEU A 36 1.17 2.05 18.28
C LEU A 36 1.78 3.17 19.15
N PHE A 37 1.18 4.36 19.16
CA PHE A 37 1.61 5.47 20.00
C PHE A 37 1.09 5.40 21.44
N ILE A 38 0.21 4.45 21.76
CA ILE A 38 -0.25 4.21 23.14
C ILE A 38 0.84 3.40 23.85
N PRO A 39 1.48 3.95 24.90
CA PRO A 39 2.60 3.28 25.55
C PRO A 39 2.15 2.17 26.49
N GLY A 40 3.08 1.28 26.82
CA GLY A 40 2.93 0.25 27.84
C GLY A 40 2.08 -0.95 27.42
N ILE A 41 1.75 -1.78 28.42
CA ILE A 41 1.04 -3.05 28.20
C ILE A 41 -0.38 -2.86 27.68
N GLU A 42 -1.00 -1.72 27.99
CA GLU A 42 -2.33 -1.38 27.50
C GLU A 42 -2.32 -1.18 25.99
N GLY A 43 -1.41 -0.35 25.47
CA GLY A 43 -1.25 -0.12 24.02
C GLY A 43 -0.87 -1.40 23.26
N GLN A 44 0.05 -2.19 23.82
CA GLN A 44 0.41 -3.50 23.28
C GLN A 44 -0.81 -4.43 23.17
N THR A 45 -1.59 -4.53 24.23
CA THR A 45 -2.77 -5.39 24.26
C THR A 45 -3.85 -4.90 23.29
N GLN A 46 -4.09 -3.60 23.24
CA GLN A 46 -5.07 -3.00 22.34
C GLN A 46 -4.70 -3.24 20.88
N PHE A 47 -3.45 -2.95 20.51
CA PHE A 47 -2.96 -3.14 19.13
C PHE A 47 -2.99 -4.62 18.73
N ASN A 48 -2.55 -5.52 19.59
CA ASN A 48 -2.53 -6.96 19.29
C ASN A 48 -3.94 -7.55 19.16
N LYS A 49 -4.91 -7.11 19.95
CA LYS A 49 -6.33 -7.47 19.78
C LYS A 49 -6.91 -6.93 18.48
N TYR A 50 -6.59 -5.68 18.12
CA TYR A 50 -6.97 -5.09 16.85
C TYR A 50 -6.39 -5.89 15.68
N ALA A 51 -5.11 -6.25 15.74
CA ALA A 51 -4.45 -7.06 14.72
C ALA A 51 -5.08 -8.45 14.60
N LEU A 52 -5.44 -9.09 15.71
CA LEU A 52 -6.18 -10.35 15.71
C LEU A 52 -7.53 -10.20 15.00
N PHE A 53 -8.30 -9.16 15.33
CA PHE A 53 -9.56 -8.86 14.63
C PHE A 53 -9.34 -8.69 13.13
N MET A 54 -8.35 -7.88 12.72
CA MET A 54 -8.05 -7.62 11.30
C MET A 54 -7.65 -8.88 10.53
N THR A 55 -7.03 -9.85 11.18
CA THR A 55 -6.58 -11.10 10.54
C THR A 55 -7.64 -12.21 10.55
N THR A 56 -8.61 -12.17 11.46
CA THR A 56 -9.63 -13.23 11.64
C THR A 56 -10.98 -12.88 11.02
N ASN A 57 -11.32 -11.59 10.94
CA ASN A 57 -12.62 -11.15 10.44
C ASN A 57 -12.78 -11.45 8.93
N PRO A 58 -13.85 -12.14 8.50
CA PRO A 58 -14.04 -12.54 7.10
C PRO A 58 -14.22 -11.35 6.15
N ILE A 59 -14.84 -10.27 6.60
CA ILE A 59 -15.02 -9.05 5.78
C ILE A 59 -13.67 -8.41 5.51
N VAL A 60 -12.80 -8.34 6.53
CA VAL A 60 -11.44 -7.80 6.39
C VAL A 60 -10.60 -8.69 5.48
N LYS A 61 -10.76 -10.01 5.52
CA LYS A 61 -10.07 -10.94 4.58
C LYS A 61 -10.46 -10.66 3.13
N VAL A 62 -11.75 -10.45 2.84
CA VAL A 62 -12.20 -10.07 1.50
C VAL A 62 -11.60 -8.73 1.09
N LEU A 63 -11.64 -7.72 1.99
CA LEU A 63 -11.04 -6.41 1.73
C LEU A 63 -9.54 -6.52 1.46
N SER A 64 -8.82 -7.39 2.16
CA SER A 64 -7.39 -7.65 1.94
C SER A 64 -7.13 -8.19 0.52
N ILE A 65 -7.93 -9.14 0.04
CA ILE A 65 -7.82 -9.66 -1.34
C ILE A 65 -8.05 -8.55 -2.36
N ILE A 66 -9.07 -7.70 -2.14
CA ILE A 66 -9.34 -6.54 -2.99
C ILE A 66 -8.15 -5.59 -3.00
N THR A 67 -7.55 -5.33 -1.83
CA THR A 67 -6.39 -4.43 -1.70
C THR A 67 -5.16 -4.98 -2.43
N TYR A 68 -4.83 -6.26 -2.30
CA TYR A 68 -3.71 -6.89 -3.03
C TYR A 68 -3.94 -6.85 -4.54
N SER A 69 -5.16 -7.11 -4.96
CA SER A 69 -5.55 -7.02 -6.38
C SER A 69 -5.44 -5.58 -6.90
N ALA A 70 -5.89 -4.61 -6.13
CA ALA A 70 -5.80 -3.19 -6.49
C ALA A 70 -4.35 -2.71 -6.57
N ILE A 71 -3.47 -3.09 -5.65
CA ILE A 71 -2.03 -2.78 -5.69
C ILE A 71 -1.42 -3.34 -6.98
N SER A 72 -1.61 -4.63 -7.24
CA SER A 72 -1.05 -5.30 -8.42
C SER A 72 -1.54 -4.67 -9.71
N LEU A 73 -2.84 -4.43 -9.83
CA LEU A 73 -3.47 -3.81 -10.99
C LEU A 73 -2.94 -2.39 -11.20
N HIS A 74 -2.89 -1.58 -10.13
CA HIS A 74 -2.41 -0.20 -10.19
C HIS A 74 -0.96 -0.13 -10.67
N VAL A 75 -0.07 -0.94 -10.09
CA VAL A 75 1.36 -0.99 -10.47
C VAL A 75 1.52 -1.41 -11.93
N LEU A 76 0.85 -2.47 -12.37
CA LEU A 76 0.99 -2.98 -13.74
C LEU A 76 0.47 -1.99 -14.77
N ILE A 77 -0.71 -1.38 -14.53
CA ILE A 77 -1.30 -0.42 -15.46
C ILE A 77 -0.46 0.86 -15.52
N THR A 78 -0.03 1.40 -14.36
CA THR A 78 0.76 2.63 -14.32
C THR A 78 2.14 2.43 -14.96
N LEU A 79 2.81 1.30 -14.72
CA LEU A 79 4.06 0.96 -15.39
C LEU A 79 3.88 0.87 -16.90
N PHE A 80 2.84 0.18 -17.36
CA PHE A 80 2.52 0.09 -18.79
C PHE A 80 2.29 1.48 -19.40
N LEU A 81 1.51 2.35 -18.75
CA LEU A 81 1.25 3.71 -19.22
C LEU A 81 2.51 4.56 -19.28
N VAL A 82 3.42 4.43 -18.31
CA VAL A 82 4.70 5.12 -18.30
C VAL A 82 5.57 4.68 -19.48
N ILE A 83 5.69 3.37 -19.71
CA ILE A 83 6.47 2.81 -20.82
C ILE A 83 5.87 3.25 -22.16
N GLN A 84 4.56 3.15 -22.31
CA GLN A 84 3.85 3.58 -23.52
C GLN A 84 4.07 5.07 -23.79
N SER A 85 3.96 5.91 -22.75
CA SER A 85 4.16 7.36 -22.84
C SER A 85 5.59 7.73 -23.27
N LYS A 86 6.61 7.04 -22.74
CA LYS A 86 8.01 7.24 -23.12
C LYS A 86 8.26 6.82 -24.57
N ARG A 87 7.71 5.68 -25.01
CA ARG A 87 7.86 5.19 -26.39
C ARG A 87 7.17 6.08 -27.43
N ALA A 88 6.05 6.70 -27.06
CA ALA A 88 5.31 7.59 -27.95
C ALA A 88 6.03 8.94 -28.22
N ARG A 89 7.07 9.27 -27.42
CA ARG A 89 7.83 10.52 -27.53
C ARG A 89 9.34 10.26 -27.51
N PRO A 90 9.93 9.76 -28.57
CA PRO A 90 11.36 9.48 -28.63
C PRO A 90 12.22 10.76 -28.65
N VAL A 91 11.66 11.88 -29.12
CA VAL A 91 12.32 13.19 -29.16
C VAL A 91 11.63 14.12 -28.16
N GLN A 92 12.42 14.74 -27.30
CA GLN A 92 11.91 15.72 -26.33
C GLN A 92 11.57 17.06 -27.01
N TYR A 93 10.74 17.87 -26.37
CA TYR A 93 10.43 19.22 -26.85
C TYR A 93 11.69 20.09 -26.84
N ALA A 94 11.88 20.87 -27.90
CA ALA A 94 12.99 21.83 -28.02
C ALA A 94 12.92 22.90 -26.90
N VAL A 95 11.72 23.30 -26.51
CA VAL A 95 11.49 24.20 -25.37
C VAL A 95 10.65 23.47 -24.31
N PRO A 96 11.23 23.15 -23.14
CA PRO A 96 10.49 22.46 -22.06
C PRO A 96 9.58 23.45 -21.32
N SER A 97 8.30 23.49 -21.68
CA SER A 97 7.26 24.30 -21.00
C SER A 97 6.55 23.58 -19.83
N GLY A 98 7.09 22.46 -19.39
CA GLY A 98 6.47 21.64 -18.35
C GLY A 98 6.23 22.35 -17.02
N LYS A 99 7.06 23.36 -16.69
CA LYS A 99 6.91 24.12 -15.44
C LYS A 99 5.66 25.00 -15.44
N ASP A 100 5.23 25.46 -16.61
CA ASP A 100 4.10 26.39 -16.77
C ASP A 100 2.76 25.65 -16.87
N SER A 101 2.79 24.34 -17.20
CA SER A 101 1.58 23.54 -17.48
C SER A 101 1.27 22.46 -16.45
N SER A 102 2.19 22.10 -15.54
CA SER A 102 1.98 21.01 -14.58
C SER A 102 2.85 21.14 -13.32
N ASN A 103 2.33 20.63 -12.19
CA ASN A 103 3.03 20.64 -10.91
C ASN A 103 4.23 19.68 -10.92
N TRP A 104 5.21 19.93 -10.06
CA TRP A 104 6.42 19.11 -9.92
C TRP A 104 6.10 17.63 -9.65
N SER A 105 5.15 17.35 -8.75
CA SER A 105 4.73 15.97 -8.42
C SER A 105 4.16 15.24 -9.63
N SER A 106 3.36 15.91 -10.45
CA SER A 106 2.80 15.34 -11.68
C SER A 106 3.89 14.98 -12.70
N ARG A 107 4.91 15.81 -12.83
CA ARG A 107 6.05 15.55 -13.74
C ARG A 107 6.94 14.41 -13.27
N ASN A 108 7.05 14.22 -11.94
CA ASN A 108 7.90 13.20 -11.31
C ASN A 108 7.11 11.98 -10.80
N MET A 109 5.86 11.82 -11.24
CA MET A 109 4.96 10.76 -10.75
C MET A 109 5.56 9.35 -10.90
N ALA A 110 6.27 9.06 -12.00
CA ALA A 110 6.90 7.76 -12.20
C ALA A 110 8.03 7.50 -11.18
N VAL A 111 8.85 8.52 -10.88
CA VAL A 111 9.93 8.41 -9.89
C VAL A 111 9.35 8.23 -8.49
N LEU A 112 8.40 9.07 -8.11
CA LEU A 112 7.72 8.98 -6.81
C LEU A 112 7.02 7.63 -6.62
N GLY A 113 6.32 7.14 -7.66
CA GLY A 113 5.68 5.84 -7.65
C GLY A 113 6.67 4.68 -7.51
N THR A 114 7.87 4.79 -8.11
CA THR A 114 8.93 3.78 -7.96
C THR A 114 9.48 3.75 -6.53
N ILE A 115 9.67 4.91 -5.90
CA ILE A 115 10.10 5.01 -4.50
C ILE A 115 9.05 4.38 -3.57
N LEU A 116 7.77 4.69 -3.78
CA LEU A 116 6.67 4.09 -3.03
C LEU A 116 6.57 2.58 -3.22
N LEU A 117 6.79 2.09 -4.44
CA LEU A 117 6.80 0.65 -4.72
C LEU A 117 7.93 -0.06 -3.98
N PHE A 118 9.14 0.53 -3.97
CA PHE A 118 10.26 -0.02 -3.22
C PHE A 118 9.96 -0.07 -1.71
N PHE A 119 9.44 1.04 -1.15
CA PHE A 119 8.98 1.07 0.24
C PHE A 119 7.94 -0.03 0.51
N LEU A 120 6.96 -0.20 -0.37
CA LEU A 120 5.90 -1.19 -0.21
C LEU A 120 6.46 -2.63 -0.17
N ILE A 121 7.45 -2.95 -1.01
CA ILE A 121 8.10 -4.28 -1.02
C ILE A 121 8.78 -4.54 0.33
N VAL A 122 9.56 -3.57 0.83
CA VAL A 122 10.22 -3.70 2.14
C VAL A 122 9.19 -3.81 3.26
N HIS A 123 8.16 -2.97 3.23
CA HIS A 123 7.07 -2.97 4.21
C HIS A 123 6.31 -4.31 4.26
N LEU A 124 5.94 -4.84 3.11
CA LEU A 124 5.28 -6.14 3.03
C LEU A 124 6.20 -7.28 3.51
N LYS A 125 7.49 -7.24 3.21
CA LYS A 125 8.45 -8.21 3.72
C LYS A 125 8.56 -8.13 5.24
N SER A 126 8.74 -6.93 5.80
CA SER A 126 9.04 -6.75 7.22
C SER A 126 7.83 -7.02 8.14
N PHE A 127 6.61 -6.82 7.65
CA PHE A 127 5.41 -6.97 8.47
C PHE A 127 4.49 -8.09 7.98
N TRP A 128 4.04 -8.04 6.74
CA TRP A 128 3.07 -9.00 6.22
C TRP A 128 3.67 -10.41 6.10
N TYR A 129 4.87 -10.52 5.53
CA TYR A 129 5.53 -11.81 5.35
C TYR A 129 5.90 -12.42 6.70
N GLU A 130 6.50 -11.63 7.60
CA GLU A 130 6.85 -12.10 8.95
C GLU A 130 5.61 -12.55 9.73
N MET A 131 4.52 -11.82 9.64
CA MET A 131 3.27 -12.19 10.31
C MET A 131 2.70 -13.53 9.81
N HIS A 132 2.86 -13.87 8.52
CA HIS A 132 2.28 -15.09 7.92
C HIS A 132 3.23 -16.29 7.97
N PHE A 133 4.52 -16.08 7.79
CA PHE A 133 5.50 -17.14 7.58
C PHE A 133 6.69 -17.09 8.55
N GLY A 134 6.88 -16.00 9.28
CA GLY A 134 7.95 -15.82 10.26
C GLY A 134 7.63 -16.42 11.63
N GLU A 135 8.65 -16.48 12.48
CA GLU A 135 8.51 -16.83 13.90
C GLU A 135 8.05 -15.61 14.69
N MET A 136 6.77 -15.61 15.07
CA MET A 136 6.15 -14.49 15.78
C MET A 136 6.26 -14.65 17.30
N PRO A 137 6.65 -13.61 18.03
CA PRO A 137 6.47 -13.58 19.48
C PRO A 137 4.98 -13.61 19.83
N TYR A 138 4.69 -13.99 21.05
CA TYR A 138 3.31 -14.09 21.54
C TYR A 138 3.15 -13.30 22.81
N GLN A 139 2.00 -12.63 22.94
CA GLN A 139 1.51 -12.03 24.16
C GLN A 139 0.46 -12.96 24.80
N TYR A 140 0.55 -13.13 26.13
CA TYR A 140 -0.47 -13.81 26.91
C TYR A 140 -1.36 -12.77 27.57
N LEU A 141 -2.65 -12.87 27.30
CA LEU A 141 -3.66 -12.00 27.92
C LEU A 141 -3.99 -12.48 29.35
N ALA A 142 -4.66 -11.63 30.13
CA ALA A 142 -5.05 -11.93 31.50
C ALA A 142 -5.98 -13.15 31.62
N ASP A 143 -6.72 -13.48 30.58
CA ASP A 143 -7.58 -14.66 30.45
C ASP A 143 -6.85 -15.94 30.04
N GLY A 144 -5.53 -15.89 29.87
CA GLY A 144 -4.68 -16.98 29.36
C GLY A 144 -4.67 -17.13 27.83
N THR A 145 -5.39 -16.31 27.09
CA THR A 145 -5.40 -16.35 25.63
C THR A 145 -4.05 -15.96 25.06
N LYS A 146 -3.53 -16.76 24.12
CA LYS A 146 -2.27 -16.52 23.40
C LYS A 146 -2.55 -15.85 22.07
N ILE A 147 -2.01 -14.65 21.87
CA ILE A 147 -2.13 -13.89 20.61
C ILE A 147 -0.76 -13.51 20.07
N LYS A 148 -0.64 -13.31 18.75
CA LYS A 148 0.60 -12.84 18.11
C LYS A 148 0.91 -11.42 18.58
N ASP A 149 2.18 -11.16 18.92
CA ASP A 149 2.64 -9.84 19.38
C ASP A 149 3.18 -9.00 18.22
N LEU A 150 2.26 -8.43 17.44
CA LEU A 150 2.61 -7.53 16.35
C LEU A 150 3.10 -6.16 16.85
N TYR A 151 2.66 -5.74 18.03
CA TYR A 151 3.14 -4.50 18.64
C TYR A 151 4.65 -4.54 18.86
N LEU A 152 5.14 -5.62 19.47
CA LEU A 152 6.58 -5.79 19.72
C LEU A 152 7.37 -5.80 18.41
N ILE A 153 6.96 -6.59 17.41
CA ILE A 153 7.62 -6.62 16.10
C ILE A 153 7.67 -5.25 15.44
N THR A 154 6.55 -4.52 15.50
CA THR A 154 6.48 -3.20 14.86
C THR A 154 7.35 -2.18 15.56
N THR A 155 7.30 -2.13 16.89
CA THR A 155 8.10 -1.16 17.66
C THR A 155 9.60 -1.44 17.57
N THR A 156 10.02 -2.71 17.57
CA THR A 156 11.44 -3.07 17.42
C THR A 156 11.99 -2.83 16.01
N ALA A 157 11.15 -2.84 14.98
CA ALA A 157 11.57 -2.52 13.61
C ALA A 157 11.96 -1.04 13.42
N PHE A 158 11.59 -0.16 14.36
CA PHE A 158 11.88 1.28 14.33
C PHE A 158 12.90 1.73 15.41
N GLN A 159 13.49 0.81 16.13
CA GLN A 159 14.60 1.05 17.09
C GLN A 159 15.94 0.74 16.44
#